data_21fcde45ff49f6178cc1fce9bedfabbc
#
_entry.id   21fcde45ff49f6178cc1fce9bedfabbc
#
_cell.length_a   1.000
_cell.length_b   1.000
_cell.length_c   1.000
_cell.angle_alpha   90.00
_cell.angle_beta   90.00
_cell.angle_gamma   90.00
#
_symmetry.space_group_name_H-M   'P 1'
#
loop_
_entity.id
_entity.type
_entity.pdbx_description
1 polymer ?
#
loop_
_entity_poly.entity_id
_entity_poly.type
_entity_poly.pdbx_seq_one_letter_code
_entity_poly.pdbx_strand_id
1 'polypeptide(L)'
;VYVKDELFATLDPTTRTLELEAGRKITITDTVGFIQKLPTTLVESFNSTLAEARAADLILKVVDASDPNREKQLVAVDEVLDRIGASGIPFVAVYNKCDLLDEASYSALATSHPDAILISALEGTGLQGLRYRIAQRAAQDDTTLTALIPYREGFLQRVVHERCQIMHEQYLP
;
A
#
# COMPACT_ATOMS: atom_id res chain seq x y z
N VAL A 1 14.37 -4.17 7.99
CA VAL A 1 14.63 -4.10 6.55
C VAL A 1 16.06 -3.65 6.40
N TYR A 2 16.90 -4.42 5.72
CA TYR A 2 18.22 -3.95 5.32
C TYR A 2 18.00 -2.91 4.23
N VAL A 3 18.30 -1.65 4.53
CA VAL A 3 18.33 -0.58 3.53
C VAL A 3 19.67 -0.72 2.80
N LYS A 4 19.63 -1.15 1.55
CA LYS A 4 20.80 -1.18 0.67
C LYS A 4 20.54 -0.29 -0.52
N ASP A 5 21.51 0.49 -0.89
CA ASP A 5 21.50 1.31 -2.10
C ASP A 5 22.03 0.45 -3.28
N GLU A 6 21.40 -0.71 -3.48
CA GLU A 6 21.76 -1.68 -4.51
C GLU A 6 20.53 -1.96 -5.39
N LEU A 7 20.78 -2.09 -6.70
CA LEU A 7 19.78 -2.60 -7.64
C LEU A 7 19.40 -4.04 -7.24
N PHE A 8 18.09 -4.36 -7.20
CA PHE A 8 17.56 -5.68 -6.75
C PHE A 8 17.84 -5.97 -5.27
N ALA A 9 17.72 -4.97 -4.39
CA ALA A 9 17.84 -5.16 -2.94
C ALA A 9 16.84 -6.19 -2.37
N THR A 10 15.71 -6.40 -3.03
CA THR A 10 14.69 -7.39 -2.68
C THR A 10 14.56 -8.41 -3.81
N LEU A 11 14.95 -9.66 -3.58
CA LEU A 11 14.79 -10.76 -4.53
C LEU A 11 13.58 -11.62 -4.19
N ASP A 12 13.31 -11.83 -2.88
CA ASP A 12 12.16 -12.56 -2.38
C ASP A 12 11.15 -11.58 -1.75
N PRO A 13 9.85 -11.70 -2.06
CA PRO A 13 8.83 -10.83 -1.48
C PRO A 13 8.81 -10.96 0.04
N THR A 14 8.85 -9.82 0.72
CA THR A 14 8.78 -9.78 2.18
C THR A 14 7.43 -9.25 2.61
N THR A 15 6.62 -10.10 3.22
CA THR A 15 5.29 -9.73 3.73
C THR A 15 5.36 -9.41 5.22
N ARG A 16 4.76 -8.29 5.62
CA ARG A 16 4.66 -7.84 7.01
C ARG A 16 3.24 -7.42 7.34
N THR A 17 2.82 -7.70 8.56
CA THR A 17 1.56 -7.21 9.09
C THR A 17 1.74 -5.81 9.66
N LEU A 18 0.85 -4.89 9.26
CA LEU A 18 0.73 -3.56 9.82
C LEU A 18 -0.64 -3.42 10.47
N GLU A 19 -0.66 -2.93 11.70
CA GLU A 19 -1.87 -2.56 12.40
C GLU A 19 -2.18 -1.09 12.11
N LEU A 20 -3.36 -0.83 11.54
CA LEU A 20 -3.91 0.49 11.29
C LEU A 20 -4.75 0.94 12.50
N GLU A 21 -5.25 2.17 12.41
CA GLU A 21 -6.18 2.69 13.41
C GLU A 21 -7.42 1.79 13.56
N ALA A 22 -8.03 1.80 14.74
CA ALA A 22 -9.15 0.92 15.10
C ALA A 22 -8.85 -0.59 15.07
N GLY A 23 -7.56 -0.99 15.19
CA GLY A 23 -7.17 -2.40 15.29
C GLY A 23 -7.23 -3.20 14.00
N ARG A 24 -7.48 -2.54 12.85
CA ARG A 24 -7.47 -3.19 11.53
C ARG A 24 -6.06 -3.65 11.19
N LYS A 25 -5.94 -4.91 10.83
CA LYS A 25 -4.67 -5.51 10.37
C LYS A 25 -4.68 -5.64 8.85
N ILE A 26 -3.62 -5.16 8.24
CA ILE A 26 -3.34 -5.35 6.81
C ILE A 26 -1.99 -6.03 6.64
N THR A 27 -1.77 -6.62 5.49
CA THR A 27 -0.45 -7.12 5.08
C THR A 27 0.14 -6.18 4.04
N ILE A 28 1.41 -5.85 4.19
CA ILE A 28 2.20 -5.12 3.19
C ILE A 28 3.27 -6.07 2.69
N THR A 29 3.29 -6.29 1.38
CA THR A 29 4.31 -7.09 0.72
C THR A 29 5.24 -6.17 -0.06
N ASP A 30 6.53 -6.20 0.30
CA ASP A 30 7.59 -5.54 -0.46
C ASP A 30 7.94 -6.43 -1.65
N THR A 31 7.90 -5.86 -2.83
CA THR A 31 8.19 -6.55 -4.09
C THR A 31 9.52 -6.11 -4.66
N VAL A 32 10.04 -6.83 -5.64
CA VAL A 32 11.25 -6.43 -6.36
C VAL A 32 11.03 -5.09 -7.03
N GLY A 33 11.98 -4.16 -6.89
CA GLY A 33 11.94 -2.85 -7.54
C GLY A 33 11.89 -2.98 -9.07
N PHE A 34 10.92 -2.32 -9.69
CA PHE A 34 10.84 -2.25 -11.15
C PHE A 34 11.92 -1.33 -11.68
N ILE A 35 12.86 -1.89 -12.42
CA ILE A 35 13.95 -1.13 -13.06
C ILE A 35 13.59 -0.93 -14.53
N GLN A 36 13.88 0.26 -15.04
CA GLN A 36 13.79 0.53 -16.48
C GLN A 36 14.58 -0.53 -17.25
N LYS A 37 13.91 -1.27 -18.16
CA LYS A 37 14.46 -2.38 -18.94
C LYS A 37 14.65 -3.69 -18.15
N LEU A 38 13.57 -4.21 -17.52
CA LEU A 38 13.55 -5.63 -17.15
C LEU A 38 13.72 -6.46 -18.44
N PRO A 39 14.78 -7.27 -18.57
CA PRO A 39 14.90 -8.20 -19.67
C PRO A 39 13.68 -9.13 -19.68
N THR A 40 13.10 -9.41 -20.83
CA THR A 40 11.94 -10.29 -21.00
C THR A 40 12.13 -11.68 -20.39
N THR A 41 13.39 -12.14 -20.34
CA THR A 41 13.79 -13.41 -19.69
C THR A 41 13.66 -13.38 -18.16
N LEU A 42 13.72 -12.20 -17.52
CA LEU A 42 13.52 -12.08 -16.06
C LEU A 42 12.04 -11.99 -15.68
N VAL A 43 11.15 -11.61 -16.59
CA VAL A 43 9.70 -11.56 -16.32
C VAL A 43 9.16 -12.94 -15.92
N GLU A 44 9.67 -14.02 -16.52
CA GLU A 44 9.27 -15.38 -16.14
C GLU A 44 9.75 -15.79 -14.73
N SER A 45 10.92 -15.32 -14.32
CA SER A 45 11.45 -15.56 -12.96
C SER A 45 10.74 -14.75 -11.88
N PHE A 46 10.09 -13.64 -12.26
CA PHE A 46 9.31 -12.79 -11.34
C PHE A 46 7.82 -13.16 -11.26
N ASN A 47 7.39 -14.24 -11.90
CA ASN A 47 5.98 -14.63 -11.92
C ASN A 47 5.38 -14.83 -10.52
N SER A 48 6.15 -15.29 -9.54
CA SER A 48 5.69 -15.40 -8.14
C SER A 48 5.49 -14.03 -7.48
N THR A 49 6.44 -13.12 -7.67
CA THR A 49 6.37 -11.75 -7.12
C THR A 49 5.27 -10.92 -7.79
N LEU A 50 5.08 -11.11 -9.09
CA LEU A 50 4.00 -10.48 -9.86
C LEU A 50 2.62 -11.08 -9.52
N ALA A 51 2.56 -12.34 -9.09
CA ALA A 51 1.33 -12.95 -8.58
C ALA A 51 0.83 -12.27 -7.29
N GLU A 52 1.73 -11.87 -6.40
CA GLU A 52 1.42 -11.07 -5.22
C GLU A 52 0.77 -9.73 -5.58
N ALA A 53 1.33 -9.02 -6.57
CA ALA A 53 0.75 -7.77 -7.04
C ALA A 53 -0.66 -7.95 -7.62
N ARG A 54 -0.92 -9.06 -8.31
CA ARG A 54 -2.26 -9.39 -8.86
C ARG A 54 -3.29 -9.75 -7.79
N ALA A 55 -2.82 -10.24 -6.64
CA ALA A 55 -3.67 -10.63 -5.51
C ALA A 55 -3.88 -9.48 -4.50
N ALA A 56 -3.26 -8.33 -4.73
CA ALA A 56 -3.36 -7.20 -3.82
C ALA A 56 -4.70 -6.47 -3.96
N ASP A 57 -5.23 -5.97 -2.84
CA ASP A 57 -6.41 -5.10 -2.81
C ASP A 57 -6.03 -3.63 -3.09
N LEU A 58 -4.76 -3.27 -2.87
CA LEU A 58 -4.22 -1.93 -3.07
C LEU A 58 -2.75 -2.00 -3.46
N ILE A 59 -2.35 -1.23 -4.46
CA ILE A 59 -0.96 -1.09 -4.89
C ILE A 59 -0.40 0.26 -4.42
N LEU A 60 0.78 0.26 -3.80
CA LEU A 60 1.55 1.46 -3.52
C LEU A 60 2.63 1.60 -4.60
N LYS A 61 2.51 2.59 -5.48
CA LYS A 61 3.55 2.92 -6.47
C LYS A 61 4.53 3.90 -5.84
N VAL A 62 5.68 3.38 -5.39
CA VAL A 62 6.67 4.17 -4.67
C VAL A 62 7.79 4.60 -5.63
N VAL A 63 8.02 5.90 -5.73
CA VAL A 63 9.10 6.49 -6.54
C VAL A 63 9.93 7.46 -5.72
N ASP A 64 11.16 7.68 -6.15
CA ASP A 64 12.05 8.69 -5.58
C ASP A 64 11.62 10.08 -6.07
N ALA A 65 11.17 10.93 -5.13
CA ALA A 65 10.72 12.29 -5.44
C ALA A 65 11.83 13.17 -6.04
N SER A 66 13.08 12.89 -5.71
CA SER A 66 14.26 13.65 -6.19
C SER A 66 14.73 13.21 -7.58
N ASP A 67 14.29 12.03 -8.08
CA ASP A 67 14.71 11.54 -9.39
C ASP A 67 14.03 12.34 -10.52
N PRO A 68 14.78 12.96 -11.45
CA PRO A 68 14.20 13.68 -12.57
C PRO A 68 13.41 12.76 -13.54
N ASN A 69 13.62 11.45 -13.49
CA ASN A 69 12.91 10.46 -14.32
C ASN A 69 11.72 9.81 -13.62
N ARG A 70 11.32 10.27 -12.44
CA ARG A 70 10.23 9.68 -11.63
C ARG A 70 8.93 9.43 -12.41
N GLU A 71 8.55 10.36 -13.29
CA GLU A 71 7.35 10.21 -14.12
C GLU A 71 7.48 9.07 -15.14
N LYS A 72 8.66 8.91 -15.74
CA LYS A 72 8.94 7.80 -16.65
C LYS A 72 8.95 6.46 -15.91
N GLN A 73 9.39 6.45 -14.65
CA GLN A 73 9.36 5.27 -13.81
C GLN A 73 7.92 4.86 -13.50
N LEU A 74 7.04 5.81 -13.16
CA LEU A 74 5.62 5.53 -12.96
C LEU A 74 4.95 4.95 -14.20
N VAL A 75 5.21 5.53 -15.38
CA VAL A 75 4.69 4.99 -16.65
C VAL A 75 5.20 3.56 -16.89
N ALA A 76 6.48 3.29 -16.63
CA ALA A 76 7.03 1.93 -16.79
C ALA A 76 6.38 0.94 -15.81
N VAL A 77 6.06 1.35 -14.59
CA VAL A 77 5.31 0.53 -13.62
C VAL A 77 3.91 0.24 -14.14
N ASP A 78 3.22 1.25 -14.70
CA ASP A 78 1.87 1.07 -15.26
C ASP A 78 1.87 0.07 -16.43
N GLU A 79 2.84 0.15 -17.34
CA GLU A 79 3.00 -0.81 -18.43
C GLU A 79 3.20 -2.25 -17.92
N VAL A 80 3.93 -2.43 -16.81
CA VAL A 80 4.12 -3.76 -16.21
C VAL A 80 2.83 -4.24 -15.56
N LEU A 81 2.13 -3.38 -14.80
CA LEU A 81 0.86 -3.72 -14.17
C LEU A 81 -0.21 -4.11 -15.21
N ASP A 82 -0.27 -3.40 -16.35
CA ASP A 82 -1.14 -3.76 -17.47
C ASP A 82 -0.78 -5.15 -18.03
N ARG A 83 0.49 -5.39 -18.27
CA ARG A 83 0.97 -6.66 -18.84
C ARG A 83 0.63 -7.87 -17.97
N ILE A 84 0.65 -7.70 -16.64
CA ILE A 84 0.28 -8.76 -15.70
C ILE A 84 -1.20 -8.80 -15.37
N GLY A 85 -2.04 -7.91 -15.93
CA GLY A 85 -3.47 -7.86 -15.68
C GLY A 85 -3.85 -7.29 -14.31
N ALA A 86 -3.02 -6.41 -13.75
CA ALA A 86 -3.22 -5.76 -12.46
C ALA A 86 -3.62 -4.28 -12.57
N SER A 87 -3.86 -3.76 -13.77
CA SER A 87 -4.22 -2.34 -14.01
C SER A 87 -5.55 -1.93 -13.39
N GLY A 88 -6.46 -2.87 -13.13
CA GLY A 88 -7.73 -2.63 -12.46
C GLY A 88 -7.65 -2.50 -10.94
N ILE A 89 -6.50 -2.77 -10.34
CA ILE A 89 -6.32 -2.70 -8.89
C ILE A 89 -6.14 -1.24 -8.48
N PRO A 90 -6.85 -0.76 -7.44
CA PRO A 90 -6.65 0.59 -6.91
C PRO A 90 -5.19 0.84 -6.53
N PHE A 91 -4.71 2.06 -6.74
CA PHE A 91 -3.34 2.40 -6.36
C PHE A 91 -3.24 3.75 -5.63
N VAL A 92 -2.14 3.93 -4.90
CA VAL A 92 -1.71 5.20 -4.33
C VAL A 92 -0.30 5.48 -4.83
N ALA A 93 -0.10 6.65 -5.44
CA ALA A 93 1.23 7.13 -5.79
C ALA A 93 1.92 7.70 -4.55
N VAL A 94 3.13 7.25 -4.29
CA VAL A 94 3.93 7.64 -3.12
C VAL A 94 5.27 8.18 -3.60
N TYR A 95 5.51 9.46 -3.38
CA TYR A 95 6.78 10.11 -3.67
C TYR A 95 7.64 10.10 -2.42
N ASN A 96 8.60 9.18 -2.36
CA ASN A 96 9.51 9.04 -1.23
C ASN A 96 10.74 9.94 -1.39
N LYS A 97 11.48 10.14 -0.31
CA LYS A 97 12.67 11.00 -0.21
C LYS A 97 12.35 12.49 -0.45
N CYS A 98 11.17 12.93 0.00
CA CYS A 98 10.78 14.34 -0.11
C CYS A 98 11.68 15.28 0.72
N ASP A 99 12.47 14.75 1.66
CA ASP A 99 13.52 15.42 2.41
C ASP A 99 14.66 15.96 1.52
N LEU A 100 14.82 15.41 0.30
CA LEU A 100 15.82 15.86 -0.67
C LEU A 100 15.32 16.99 -1.58
N LEU A 101 14.04 17.36 -1.48
CA LEU A 101 13.45 18.44 -2.28
C LEU A 101 13.60 19.79 -1.57
N ASP A 102 13.84 20.85 -2.33
CA ASP A 102 13.64 22.21 -1.85
C ASP A 102 12.12 22.53 -1.76
N GLU A 103 11.79 23.61 -1.04
CA GLU A 103 10.40 24.00 -0.80
C GLU A 103 9.60 24.27 -2.09
N ALA A 104 10.27 24.84 -3.11
CA ALA A 104 9.64 25.13 -4.40
C ALA A 104 9.30 23.84 -5.15
N SER A 105 10.24 22.90 -5.21
CA SER A 105 10.06 21.58 -5.84
C SER A 105 9.02 20.75 -5.11
N TYR A 106 9.03 20.77 -3.78
CA TYR A 106 8.01 20.10 -2.96
C TYR A 106 6.61 20.63 -3.27
N SER A 107 6.43 21.96 -3.24
CA SER A 107 5.13 22.61 -3.50
C SER A 107 4.65 22.36 -4.94
N ALA A 108 5.56 22.41 -5.92
CA ALA A 108 5.24 22.12 -7.31
C ALA A 108 4.77 20.66 -7.48
N LEU A 109 5.46 19.71 -6.86
CA LEU A 109 5.11 18.30 -6.91
C LEU A 109 3.75 18.03 -6.24
N ALA A 110 3.52 18.59 -5.06
CA ALA A 110 2.24 18.47 -4.35
C ALA A 110 1.07 19.07 -5.14
N THR A 111 1.30 20.17 -5.86
CA THR A 111 0.27 20.81 -6.69
C THR A 111 -0.03 20.01 -7.96
N SER A 112 1.00 19.45 -8.60
CA SER A 112 0.82 18.67 -9.84
C SER A 112 0.23 17.28 -9.60
N HIS A 113 0.38 16.74 -8.39
CA HIS A 113 -0.10 15.40 -8.02
C HIS A 113 -0.91 15.44 -6.70
N PRO A 114 -2.10 16.06 -6.68
CA PRO A 114 -2.86 16.27 -5.44
C PRO A 114 -3.33 14.98 -4.76
N ASP A 115 -3.44 13.88 -5.51
CA ASP A 115 -3.83 12.56 -5.00
C ASP A 115 -2.65 11.72 -4.50
N ALA A 116 -1.42 12.15 -4.79
CA ALA A 116 -0.21 11.47 -4.37
C ALA A 116 0.15 11.83 -2.92
N ILE A 117 0.96 10.98 -2.30
CA ILE A 117 1.47 11.21 -0.94
C ILE A 117 2.98 11.38 -1.00
N LEU A 118 3.44 12.53 -0.51
CA LEU A 118 4.86 12.82 -0.37
C LEU A 118 5.31 12.37 1.02
N ILE A 119 6.35 11.56 1.06
CA ILE A 119 6.92 11.02 2.30
C ILE A 119 8.45 11.15 2.32
N SER A 120 9.00 11.13 3.51
CA SER A 120 10.38 10.72 3.76
C SER A 120 10.35 9.49 4.67
N ALA A 121 10.64 8.33 4.11
CA ALA A 121 10.75 7.11 4.92
C ALA A 121 11.94 7.18 5.89
N LEU A 122 12.95 7.97 5.58
CA LEU A 122 14.14 8.20 6.43
C LEU A 122 13.77 9.01 7.68
N GLU A 123 13.04 10.12 7.50
CA GLU A 123 12.70 11.06 8.56
C GLU A 123 11.33 10.77 9.22
N GLY A 124 10.53 9.91 8.60
CA GLY A 124 9.18 9.62 9.06
C GLY A 124 8.12 10.63 8.60
N THR A 125 8.51 11.67 7.87
CA THR A 125 7.62 12.70 7.35
C THR A 125 6.58 12.10 6.41
N GLY A 126 5.30 12.51 6.52
CA GLY A 126 4.21 12.07 5.63
C GLY A 126 3.70 10.65 5.88
N LEU A 127 4.36 9.82 6.71
CA LEU A 127 3.97 8.42 6.93
C LEU A 127 2.58 8.29 7.57
N GLN A 128 2.18 9.22 8.44
CA GLN A 128 0.85 9.21 9.03
C GLN A 128 -0.23 9.45 7.97
N GLY A 129 0.00 10.38 7.04
CA GLY A 129 -0.88 10.62 5.90
C GLY A 129 -1.02 9.40 4.99
N LEU A 130 0.09 8.70 4.74
CA LEU A 130 0.08 7.45 3.98
C LEU A 130 -0.74 6.37 4.71
N ARG A 131 -0.53 6.17 6.02
CA ARG A 131 -1.31 5.22 6.83
C ARG A 131 -2.81 5.53 6.78
N TYR A 132 -3.16 6.80 6.91
CA TYR A 132 -4.55 7.24 6.81
C TYR A 132 -5.17 6.94 5.44
N ARG A 133 -4.44 7.22 4.35
CA ARG A 133 -4.90 6.91 2.99
C ARG A 133 -5.08 5.41 2.75
N ILE A 134 -4.17 4.59 3.26
CA ILE A 134 -4.30 3.13 3.20
C ILE A 134 -5.54 2.68 3.99
N ALA A 135 -5.74 3.21 5.21
CA ALA A 135 -6.90 2.89 6.03
C ALA A 135 -8.23 3.27 5.34
N GLN A 136 -8.30 4.45 4.72
CA GLN A 136 -9.47 4.87 3.93
C GLN A 136 -9.77 3.89 2.79
N ARG A 137 -8.75 3.45 2.06
CA ARG A 137 -8.93 2.49 0.95
C ARG A 137 -9.36 1.13 1.48
N ALA A 138 -8.75 0.64 2.54
CA ALA A 138 -9.12 -0.62 3.17
C ALA A 138 -10.54 -0.63 3.74
N ALA A 139 -11.12 0.55 4.03
CA ALA A 139 -12.48 0.69 4.54
C ALA A 139 -13.55 0.88 3.45
N GLN A 140 -13.17 1.08 2.19
CA GLN A 140 -14.13 1.35 1.10
C GLN A 140 -15.10 0.19 0.84
N ASP A 141 -14.64 -1.05 1.07
CA ASP A 141 -15.44 -2.26 0.87
C ASP A 141 -16.12 -2.74 2.16
N ASP A 142 -16.01 -1.98 3.26
CA ASP A 142 -16.64 -2.34 4.51
C ASP A 142 -18.17 -2.20 4.40
N THR A 143 -18.85 -3.23 4.88
CA THR A 143 -20.31 -3.21 5.00
C THR A 143 -20.70 -3.06 6.48
N THR A 144 -21.51 -2.03 6.78
CA THR A 144 -22.06 -1.87 8.12
C THR A 144 -23.32 -2.72 8.23
N LEU A 145 -23.38 -3.55 9.26
CA LEU A 145 -24.54 -4.37 9.58
C LEU A 145 -24.89 -4.25 11.06
N THR A 146 -26.17 -4.46 11.37
CA THR A 146 -26.65 -4.61 12.75
C THR A 146 -27.01 -6.05 12.96
N ALA A 147 -26.48 -6.67 14.00
CA ALA A 147 -26.76 -8.05 14.35
C ALA A 147 -27.19 -8.18 15.81
N LEU A 148 -28.18 -9.03 16.05
CA LEU A 148 -28.56 -9.48 17.40
C LEU A 148 -27.91 -10.84 17.63
N ILE A 149 -26.96 -10.90 18.56
CA ILE A 149 -26.24 -12.14 18.88
C ILE A 149 -26.71 -12.64 20.23
N PRO A 150 -27.37 -13.82 20.31
CA PRO A 150 -27.76 -14.40 21.58
C PRO A 150 -26.53 -14.68 22.47
N TYR A 151 -26.67 -14.51 23.79
CA TYR A 151 -25.60 -14.77 24.76
C TYR A 151 -24.99 -16.18 24.69
N ARG A 152 -25.78 -17.17 24.28
CA ARG A 152 -25.32 -18.55 24.09
C ARG A 152 -24.35 -18.73 22.94
N GLU A 153 -24.29 -17.78 22.01
CA GLU A 153 -23.44 -17.82 20.80
C GLU A 153 -22.07 -17.13 21.04
N GLY A 154 -21.39 -17.52 22.11
CA GLY A 154 -20.11 -16.93 22.51
C GLY A 154 -19.01 -17.03 21.45
N PHE A 155 -19.11 -18.00 20.53
CA PHE A 155 -18.21 -18.08 19.36
C PHE A 155 -18.42 -16.88 18.41
N LEU A 156 -19.68 -16.55 18.10
CA LEU A 156 -19.99 -15.42 17.22
C LEU A 156 -19.59 -14.09 17.85
N GLN A 157 -19.84 -13.92 19.16
CA GLN A 157 -19.39 -12.73 19.88
C GLN A 157 -17.88 -12.54 19.72
N ARG A 158 -17.08 -13.59 19.96
CA ARG A 158 -15.62 -13.54 19.79
C ARG A 158 -15.23 -13.21 18.36
N VAL A 159 -15.84 -13.83 17.34
CA VAL A 159 -15.53 -13.53 15.92
C VAL A 159 -15.80 -12.06 15.60
N VAL A 160 -16.90 -11.48 16.09
CA VAL A 160 -17.22 -10.07 15.89
C VAL A 160 -16.15 -9.18 16.54
N HIS A 161 -15.78 -9.45 17.80
CA HIS A 161 -14.75 -8.67 18.49
C HIS A 161 -13.34 -8.81 17.85
N GLU A 162 -13.02 -9.96 17.28
CA GLU A 162 -11.70 -10.20 16.67
C GLU A 162 -11.60 -9.70 15.22
N ARG A 163 -12.72 -9.66 14.48
CA ARG A 163 -12.70 -9.45 13.01
C ARG A 163 -13.50 -8.26 12.52
N CYS A 164 -14.34 -7.64 13.34
CA CYS A 164 -15.18 -6.52 12.94
C CYS A 164 -14.82 -5.26 13.73
N GLN A 165 -15.04 -4.11 13.10
CA GLN A 165 -15.02 -2.84 13.82
C GLN A 165 -16.39 -2.62 14.47
N ILE A 166 -16.46 -2.63 15.80
CA ILE A 166 -17.70 -2.42 16.56
C ILE A 166 -17.94 -0.91 16.65
N MET A 167 -18.99 -0.44 15.97
CA MET A 167 -19.41 0.97 16.02
C MET A 167 -20.27 1.25 17.25
N HIS A 168 -21.12 0.31 17.62
CA HIS A 168 -22.00 0.39 18.79
C HIS A 168 -22.32 -1.00 19.29
N GLU A 169 -22.33 -1.18 20.61
CA GLU A 169 -22.70 -2.41 21.26
C GLU A 169 -23.68 -2.11 22.39
N GLN A 170 -24.78 -2.88 22.48
CA GLN A 170 -25.76 -2.76 23.52
C GLN A 170 -26.15 -4.16 24.00
N TYR A 171 -26.17 -4.35 25.32
CA TYR A 171 -26.61 -5.57 25.93
C TYR A 171 -28.12 -5.46 26.24
N LEU A 172 -28.90 -6.40 25.70
CA LEU A 172 -30.32 -6.48 25.93
C LEU A 172 -30.59 -7.54 27.01
N PRO A 173 -31.62 -7.36 27.87
CA PRO A 173 -31.98 -8.31 28.91
C PRO A 173 -32.50 -9.65 28.36
#